data_60ae68f97ada5eb0d31922d7d1378d56
#
_entry.id   60ae68f97ada5eb0d31922d7d1378d56
#
_cell.length_a   1.000
_cell.length_b   1.000
_cell.length_c   1.000
_cell.angle_alpha   90.00
_cell.angle_beta   90.00
_cell.angle_gamma   90.00
#
_symmetry.space_group_name_H-M   'P 1'
#
loop_
_entity.id
_entity.type
_entity.pdbx_description
1 polymer ?
#
loop_
_entity_poly.entity_id
_entity_poly.type
_entity_poly.pdbx_seq_one_letter_code
_entity_poly.pdbx_strand_id
1 'polypeptide(L)'
;ALRCQVRIDPLRRGYTDAEGNGLLDLFGPRERWATTQHTFLWQHAAAMVPGFTGSTQVDLPLACTYDFEVAAAKYLHALDDGVVPLQFLFSGTVFLPGERGFTVAQVPWDRDDHYDMPVSVWHDLIRLHYPNTGWLRLEHETVAALAHYRSARGLLSFDQAITALLSAASEDVR
;
A
#
# COMPACT_ATOMS: atom_id res chain seq x y z
N ALA A 1 22.35 4.16 -12.62
CA ALA A 1 21.26 4.25 -11.64
C ALA A 1 20.05 3.54 -12.21
N LEU A 2 19.39 2.70 -11.41
CA LEU A 2 18.14 2.02 -11.76
C LEU A 2 17.01 2.70 -10.98
N ARG A 3 15.89 2.94 -11.64
CA ARG A 3 14.64 3.41 -11.05
C ARG A 3 13.54 2.44 -11.43
N CYS A 4 12.59 2.25 -10.54
CA CYS A 4 11.42 1.43 -10.76
C CYS A 4 10.18 2.15 -10.23
N GLN A 5 9.12 2.16 -11.02
CA GLN A 5 7.78 2.44 -10.52
C GLN A 5 7.12 1.10 -10.20
N VAL A 6 6.68 0.94 -8.98
CA VAL A 6 5.87 -0.22 -8.55
C VAL A 6 4.42 0.24 -8.53
N ARG A 7 3.59 -0.43 -9.31
CA ARG A 7 2.17 -0.11 -9.48
C ARG A 7 1.33 -1.31 -9.06
N ILE A 8 0.16 -1.03 -8.55
CA ILE A 8 -0.86 -2.05 -8.26
C ILE A 8 -1.85 -2.08 -9.42
N ASP A 9 -2.15 -3.28 -9.92
CA ASP A 9 -3.14 -3.48 -10.97
C ASP A 9 -4.39 -4.18 -10.41
N PRO A 10 -5.39 -3.40 -9.94
CA PRO A 10 -6.58 -3.95 -9.30
C PRO A 10 -7.48 -4.74 -10.25
N LEU A 11 -7.31 -4.57 -11.57
CA LEU A 11 -8.11 -5.27 -12.58
C LEU A 11 -7.70 -6.74 -12.75
N ARG A 12 -6.53 -7.14 -12.28
CA ARG A 12 -6.01 -8.50 -12.45
C ARG A 12 -6.38 -9.47 -11.33
N ARG A 13 -7.29 -9.07 -10.42
CA ARG A 13 -7.83 -9.97 -9.38
C ARG A 13 -9.33 -9.80 -9.21
N GLY A 14 -9.97 -10.84 -8.66
CA GLY A 14 -11.33 -10.75 -8.13
C GLY A 14 -11.33 -10.32 -6.67
N TYR A 15 -12.50 -9.94 -6.16
CA TYR A 15 -12.70 -9.49 -4.79
C TYR A 15 -13.88 -10.20 -4.16
N THR A 16 -13.76 -10.54 -2.89
CA THR A 16 -14.88 -10.97 -2.06
C THR A 16 -15.84 -9.79 -1.79
N ASP A 17 -17.01 -10.07 -1.22
CA ASP A 17 -17.94 -8.99 -0.84
C ASP A 17 -17.37 -8.11 0.27
N ALA A 18 -16.67 -8.70 1.23
CA ALA A 18 -16.00 -7.98 2.33
C ALA A 18 -14.90 -7.04 1.80
N GLU A 19 -13.98 -7.58 1.00
CA GLU A 19 -12.92 -6.77 0.36
C GLU A 19 -13.50 -5.64 -0.47
N GLY A 20 -14.53 -5.94 -1.27
CA GLY A 20 -15.14 -4.91 -2.11
C GLY A 20 -15.86 -3.82 -1.33
N ASN A 21 -16.43 -4.12 -0.19
CA ASN A 21 -16.99 -3.08 0.69
C ASN A 21 -15.89 -2.18 1.26
N GLY A 22 -14.75 -2.73 1.61
CA GLY A 22 -13.57 -1.97 2.05
C GLY A 22 -12.93 -1.10 0.95
N LEU A 23 -13.28 -1.31 -0.33
CA LEU A 23 -12.73 -0.57 -1.46
C LEU A 23 -13.70 0.47 -2.07
N LEU A 24 -14.88 0.65 -1.47
CA LEU A 24 -15.90 1.58 -2.00
C LEU A 24 -15.45 3.05 -1.97
N ASP A 25 -14.67 3.43 -0.96
CA ASP A 25 -14.13 4.80 -0.85
C ASP A 25 -13.00 5.06 -1.87
N LEU A 26 -12.33 4.00 -2.35
CA LEU A 26 -11.24 4.10 -3.32
C LEU A 26 -11.75 4.06 -4.77
N PHE A 27 -12.70 3.18 -5.07
CA PHE A 27 -13.16 2.93 -6.45
C PHE A 27 -14.63 3.33 -6.69
N GLY A 28 -15.34 3.73 -5.64
CA GLY A 28 -16.77 4.03 -5.72
C GLY A 28 -17.65 2.77 -5.79
N PRO A 29 -18.93 2.92 -6.17
CA PRO A 29 -19.86 1.80 -6.28
C PRO A 29 -19.38 0.73 -7.24
N ARG A 30 -19.62 -0.56 -6.90
CA ARG A 30 -19.11 -1.72 -7.66
C ARG A 30 -19.53 -1.73 -9.13
N GLU A 31 -20.72 -1.22 -9.44
CA GLU A 31 -21.23 -1.13 -10.81
C GLU A 31 -20.36 -0.26 -11.72
N ARG A 32 -19.56 0.63 -11.13
CA ARG A 32 -18.66 1.54 -11.85
C ARG A 32 -17.21 1.05 -11.93
N TRP A 33 -16.86 -0.04 -11.27
CA TRP A 33 -15.47 -0.51 -11.18
C TRP A 33 -14.83 -0.78 -12.53
N ALA A 34 -15.58 -1.26 -13.52
CA ALA A 34 -15.08 -1.41 -14.88
C ALA A 34 -14.51 -0.11 -15.49
N THR A 35 -14.93 1.04 -14.96
CA THR A 35 -14.49 2.36 -15.42
C THR A 35 -13.67 3.16 -14.39
N THR A 36 -13.71 2.78 -13.14
CA THR A 36 -13.02 3.50 -12.05
C THR A 36 -11.77 2.80 -11.53
N GLN A 37 -11.70 1.48 -11.69
CA GLN A 37 -10.47 0.75 -11.38
C GLN A 37 -9.44 0.99 -12.47
N HIS A 38 -8.29 1.49 -12.07
CA HIS A 38 -7.12 1.68 -12.92
C HIS A 38 -5.86 1.28 -12.16
N THR A 39 -4.85 0.85 -12.89
CA THR A 39 -3.52 0.65 -12.33
C THR A 39 -3.03 1.96 -11.71
N PHE A 40 -2.61 1.92 -10.46
CA PHE A 40 -2.16 3.10 -9.72
C PHE A 40 -0.79 2.89 -9.09
N LEU A 41 -0.09 3.98 -8.86
CA LEU A 41 1.24 3.96 -8.29
C LEU A 41 1.19 3.56 -6.82
N TRP A 42 1.98 2.55 -6.45
CA TRP A 42 2.27 2.25 -5.05
C TRP A 42 3.51 3.03 -4.60
N GLN A 43 4.64 2.85 -5.30
CA GLN A 43 5.91 3.41 -4.86
C GLN A 43 6.88 3.66 -6.01
N HIS A 44 7.75 4.64 -5.82
CA HIS A 44 8.97 4.81 -6.60
C HIS A 44 10.15 4.22 -5.82
N ALA A 45 10.90 3.33 -6.44
CA ALA A 45 12.13 2.79 -5.91
C ALA A 45 13.31 3.22 -6.78
N ALA A 46 14.48 3.36 -6.18
CA ALA A 46 15.71 3.64 -6.89
C ALA A 46 16.89 2.96 -6.21
N ALA A 47 17.82 2.47 -7.03
CA ALA A 47 19.07 1.91 -6.54
C ALA A 47 20.24 2.35 -7.42
N MET A 48 21.40 2.56 -6.78
CA MET A 48 22.67 2.67 -7.47
C MET A 48 23.22 1.27 -7.65
N VAL A 49 23.32 0.82 -8.89
CA VAL A 49 23.92 -0.47 -9.22
C VAL A 49 25.42 -0.26 -9.44
N PRO A 50 26.29 -0.90 -8.63
CA PRO A 50 27.73 -0.86 -8.86
C PRO A 50 28.13 -1.38 -10.25
N GLY A 51 29.33 -1.08 -10.70
CA GLY A 51 29.85 -1.66 -11.95
C GLY A 51 29.95 -3.18 -11.84
N PHE A 52 29.54 -3.89 -12.89
CA PHE A 52 29.55 -5.35 -12.95
C PHE A 52 29.90 -5.85 -14.35
N THR A 53 30.26 -7.12 -14.46
CA THR A 53 30.46 -7.84 -15.71
C THR A 53 29.47 -9.01 -15.77
N GLY A 54 28.80 -9.20 -16.92
CA GLY A 54 27.77 -10.22 -17.07
C GLY A 54 26.43 -9.78 -16.44
N SER A 55 26.04 -10.40 -15.34
CA SER A 55 24.80 -10.10 -14.61
C SER A 55 25.06 -9.75 -13.15
N THR A 56 24.15 -9.00 -12.54
CA THR A 56 24.19 -8.68 -11.11
C THR A 56 22.77 -8.66 -10.53
N GLN A 57 22.68 -8.71 -9.23
CA GLN A 57 21.44 -8.55 -8.49
C GLN A 57 21.54 -7.34 -7.55
N VAL A 58 20.47 -6.63 -7.38
CA VAL A 58 20.38 -5.49 -6.48
C VAL A 58 19.01 -5.43 -5.85
N ASP A 59 18.95 -5.15 -4.55
CA ASP A 59 17.72 -4.96 -3.85
C ASP A 59 17.14 -3.56 -4.14
N LEU A 60 15.85 -3.51 -4.46
CA LEU A 60 15.09 -2.27 -4.60
C LEU A 60 14.25 -2.08 -3.32
N PRO A 61 14.63 -1.17 -2.42
CA PRO A 61 13.87 -0.93 -1.22
C PRO A 61 12.52 -0.27 -1.55
N LEU A 62 11.44 -0.86 -1.06
CA LEU A 62 10.09 -0.29 -1.12
C LEU A 62 9.72 0.25 0.25
N ALA A 63 9.56 1.56 0.36
CA ALA A 63 9.07 2.16 1.60
C ALA A 63 7.56 1.91 1.71
N CYS A 64 7.15 1.19 2.74
CA CYS A 64 5.75 0.90 3.02
C CYS A 64 5.23 1.83 4.12
N THR A 65 4.03 2.36 3.94
CA THR A 65 3.33 3.13 4.96
C THR A 65 2.06 2.41 5.39
N TYR A 66 1.73 2.53 6.67
CA TYR A 66 0.46 2.05 7.25
C TYR A 66 -0.55 3.21 7.39
N ASP A 67 -0.43 4.22 6.56
CA ASP A 67 -1.34 5.35 6.54
C ASP A 67 -2.57 5.02 5.69
N PHE A 68 -3.73 4.87 6.35
CA PHE A 68 -5.01 4.58 5.70
C PHE A 68 -5.53 5.70 4.79
N GLU A 69 -4.94 6.88 4.81
CA GLU A 69 -5.27 7.95 3.87
C GLU A 69 -4.54 7.77 2.51
N VAL A 70 -3.50 6.94 2.47
CA VAL A 70 -2.77 6.63 1.24
C VAL A 70 -3.48 5.52 0.46
N ALA A 71 -3.80 5.77 -0.81
CA ALA A 71 -4.58 4.85 -1.64
C ALA A 71 -4.02 3.42 -1.67
N ALA A 72 -2.70 3.25 -1.74
CA ALA A 72 -2.08 1.94 -1.73
C ALA A 72 -2.26 1.21 -0.39
N ALA A 73 -2.12 1.92 0.73
CA ALA A 73 -2.34 1.34 2.06
C ALA A 73 -3.81 0.98 2.27
N LYS A 74 -4.76 1.84 1.86
CA LYS A 74 -6.19 1.53 1.86
C LYS A 74 -6.49 0.26 1.08
N TYR A 75 -5.97 0.18 -0.15
CA TYR A 75 -6.16 -0.99 -1.00
C TYR A 75 -5.64 -2.26 -0.33
N LEU A 76 -4.38 -2.26 0.09
CA LEU A 76 -3.73 -3.41 0.71
C LEU A 76 -4.41 -3.85 2.00
N HIS A 77 -4.91 -2.89 2.79
CA HIS A 77 -5.62 -3.17 4.04
C HIS A 77 -7.01 -3.79 3.82
N ALA A 78 -7.67 -3.44 2.72
CA ALA A 78 -8.99 -3.99 2.40
C ALA A 78 -8.95 -5.44 1.89
N LEU A 79 -7.75 -5.99 1.63
CA LEU A 79 -7.59 -7.35 1.11
C LEU A 79 -7.42 -8.35 2.26
N ASP A 80 -8.20 -9.43 2.19
CA ASP A 80 -8.14 -10.52 3.17
C ASP A 80 -7.16 -11.62 2.76
N ASP A 81 -7.16 -12.03 1.49
CA ASP A 81 -6.38 -13.17 0.99
C ASP A 81 -6.06 -13.04 -0.51
N GLY A 82 -5.37 -14.04 -1.05
CA GLY A 82 -4.99 -14.10 -2.46
C GLY A 82 -3.73 -13.31 -2.77
N VAL A 83 -3.72 -12.61 -3.91
CA VAL A 83 -2.54 -11.90 -4.40
C VAL A 83 -2.82 -10.44 -4.70
N VAL A 84 -1.79 -9.62 -4.57
CA VAL A 84 -1.73 -8.23 -5.04
C VAL A 84 -0.98 -8.24 -6.37
N PRO A 85 -1.64 -8.01 -7.50
CA PRO A 85 -0.96 -7.95 -8.79
C PRO A 85 -0.13 -6.67 -8.87
N LEU A 86 1.18 -6.82 -8.98
CA LEU A 86 2.14 -5.73 -9.09
C LEU A 86 2.68 -5.65 -10.52
N GLN A 87 2.88 -4.44 -10.99
CA GLN A 87 3.60 -4.11 -12.21
C GLN A 87 4.83 -3.28 -11.87
N PHE A 88 5.98 -3.66 -12.42
CA PHE A 88 7.26 -2.98 -12.24
C PHE A 88 7.68 -2.35 -13.57
N LEU A 89 7.79 -1.03 -13.60
CA LEU A 89 8.24 -0.29 -14.76
C LEU A 89 9.66 0.23 -14.51
N PHE A 90 10.62 -0.29 -15.25
CA PHE A 90 12.02 0.05 -15.05
C PHE A 90 12.47 1.21 -15.94
N SER A 91 13.34 2.04 -15.41
CA SER A 91 14.04 3.09 -16.14
C SER A 91 15.41 3.32 -15.53
N GLY A 92 16.31 3.90 -16.27
CA GLY A 92 17.63 4.17 -15.72
C GLY A 92 18.67 4.47 -16.77
N THR A 93 19.88 4.71 -16.29
CA THR A 93 21.04 5.03 -17.09
C THR A 93 22.16 4.05 -16.80
N VAL A 94 22.71 3.46 -17.84
CA VAL A 94 23.85 2.54 -17.80
C VAL A 94 25.07 3.23 -18.39
N PHE A 95 26.18 3.18 -17.66
CA PHE A 95 27.47 3.67 -18.11
C PHE A 95 28.30 2.47 -18.57
N LEU A 96 28.66 2.44 -19.85
CA LEU A 96 29.43 1.37 -20.47
C LEU A 96 30.86 1.85 -20.72
N PRO A 97 31.90 1.01 -20.52
CA PRO A 97 33.25 1.35 -20.91
C PRO A 97 33.32 1.67 -22.42
N GLY A 98 34.02 2.71 -22.78
CA GLY A 98 34.28 3.11 -24.17
C GLY A 98 35.76 3.40 -24.39
N GLU A 99 36.19 3.50 -25.62
CA GLU A 99 37.62 3.70 -25.99
C GLU A 99 38.25 4.98 -25.42
N ARG A 100 37.44 6.02 -25.13
CA ARG A 100 37.90 7.33 -24.62
C ARG A 100 37.13 7.76 -23.37
N GLY A 101 36.70 6.81 -22.53
CA GLY A 101 35.89 7.07 -21.35
C GLY A 101 34.73 6.11 -21.24
N PHE A 102 33.50 6.61 -21.10
CA PHE A 102 32.30 5.79 -21.13
C PHE A 102 31.23 6.33 -22.04
N THR A 103 30.44 5.43 -22.56
CA THR A 103 29.19 5.74 -23.26
C THR A 103 28.01 5.58 -22.35
N VAL A 104 26.94 6.30 -22.64
CA VAL A 104 25.71 6.28 -21.85
C VAL A 104 24.63 5.58 -22.65
N ALA A 105 24.03 4.57 -22.05
CA ALA A 105 22.85 3.90 -22.58
C ALA A 105 21.69 4.06 -21.57
N GLN A 106 20.48 4.10 -22.07
CA GLN A 106 19.29 4.11 -21.22
C GLN A 106 18.66 2.72 -21.15
N VAL A 107 18.08 2.38 -20.02
CA VAL A 107 17.20 1.21 -19.91
C VAL A 107 16.01 1.46 -20.84
N PRO A 108 15.71 0.54 -21.78
CA PRO A 108 14.59 0.71 -22.70
C PRO A 108 13.26 0.90 -21.94
N TRP A 109 12.39 1.73 -22.48
CA TRP A 109 11.09 2.07 -21.86
C TRP A 109 10.11 0.91 -21.78
N ASP A 110 10.32 -0.14 -22.56
CA ASP A 110 9.53 -1.37 -22.61
C ASP A 110 9.99 -2.44 -21.61
N ARG A 111 10.88 -2.07 -20.68
CA ARG A 111 11.32 -2.97 -19.61
C ARG A 111 10.36 -2.88 -18.46
N ASP A 112 9.48 -3.88 -18.40
CA ASP A 112 8.53 -4.08 -17.32
C ASP A 112 8.53 -5.54 -16.86
N ASP A 113 7.97 -5.77 -15.69
CA ASP A 113 7.76 -7.10 -15.13
C ASP A 113 6.51 -7.08 -14.25
N HIS A 114 6.00 -8.26 -13.96
CA HIS A 114 4.81 -8.45 -13.14
C HIS A 114 5.10 -9.47 -12.04
N TYR A 115 4.53 -9.23 -10.87
CA TYR A 115 4.61 -10.14 -9.74
C TYR A 115 3.30 -10.16 -8.98
N ASP A 116 2.78 -11.33 -8.73
CA ASP A 116 1.60 -11.53 -7.90
C ASP A 116 2.04 -11.72 -6.44
N MET A 117 2.13 -10.63 -5.69
CA MET A 117 2.55 -10.66 -4.29
C MET A 117 1.45 -11.25 -3.42
N PRO A 118 1.71 -12.30 -2.63
CA PRO A 118 0.72 -12.80 -1.67
C PRO A 118 0.29 -11.71 -0.69
N VAL A 119 -1.02 -11.57 -0.44
CA VAL A 119 -1.57 -10.61 0.54
C VAL A 119 -0.98 -10.84 1.92
N SER A 120 -0.67 -12.09 2.27
CA SER A 120 -0.01 -12.45 3.54
C SER A 120 1.32 -11.72 3.75
N VAL A 121 2.08 -11.42 2.69
CA VAL A 121 3.34 -10.65 2.80
C VAL A 121 3.08 -9.26 3.36
N TRP A 122 2.01 -8.59 2.92
CA TRP A 122 1.58 -7.31 3.49
C TRP A 122 1.15 -7.44 4.94
N HIS A 123 0.31 -8.42 5.26
CA HIS A 123 -0.16 -8.66 6.62
C HIS A 123 0.99 -8.97 7.58
N ASP A 124 1.96 -9.77 7.16
CA ASP A 124 3.14 -10.10 7.96
C ASP A 124 4.05 -8.89 8.18
N LEU A 125 4.24 -8.05 7.14
CA LEU A 125 4.97 -6.79 7.24
C LEU A 125 4.33 -5.86 8.29
N ILE A 126 3.02 -5.66 8.19
CA ILE A 126 2.28 -4.80 9.12
C ILE A 126 2.34 -5.37 10.54
N ARG A 127 2.15 -6.67 10.71
CA ARG A 127 2.23 -7.34 12.02
C ARG A 127 3.62 -7.24 12.64
N LEU A 128 4.67 -7.29 11.82
CA LEU A 128 6.04 -7.17 12.27
C LEU A 128 6.37 -5.74 12.74
N HIS A 129 5.96 -4.73 11.99
CA HIS A 129 6.37 -3.34 12.24
C HIS A 129 5.35 -2.57 13.10
N TYR A 130 4.09 -3.00 13.12
CA TYR A 130 2.98 -2.37 13.86
C TYR A 130 2.21 -3.42 14.69
N PRO A 131 2.88 -4.11 15.64
CA PRO A 131 2.27 -5.21 16.38
C PRO A 131 1.09 -4.70 17.23
N ASN A 132 -0.12 -5.19 16.91
CA ASN A 132 -1.37 -4.89 17.64
C ASN A 132 -1.69 -3.40 17.78
N THR A 133 -1.17 -2.56 16.90
CA THR A 133 -1.41 -1.12 16.92
C THR A 133 -1.72 -0.60 15.53
N GLY A 134 -2.50 0.46 15.48
CA GLY A 134 -2.79 1.22 14.28
C GLY A 134 -2.97 2.68 14.65
N TRP A 135 -3.04 3.55 13.67
CA TRP A 135 -3.36 4.96 13.87
C TRP A 135 -4.25 5.43 12.71
N LEU A 136 -5.11 6.39 13.04
CA LEU A 136 -5.99 7.02 12.06
C LEU A 136 -6.11 8.52 12.36
N ARG A 137 -6.36 9.29 11.31
CA ARG A 137 -6.61 10.73 11.41
C ARG A 137 -8.09 10.97 11.64
N LEU A 138 -8.40 11.77 12.65
CA LEU A 138 -9.75 12.21 12.96
C LEU A 138 -9.81 13.74 12.96
N GLU A 139 -10.98 14.28 12.65
CA GLU A 139 -11.27 15.70 12.81
C GLU A 139 -11.15 16.12 14.28
N HIS A 140 -10.71 17.37 14.51
CA HIS A 140 -10.46 17.89 15.86
C HIS A 140 -11.69 17.75 16.79
N GLU A 141 -12.86 18.05 16.28
CA GLU A 141 -14.12 17.95 17.04
C GLU A 141 -14.45 16.49 17.43
N THR A 142 -14.18 15.54 16.55
CA THR A 142 -14.34 14.11 16.84
C THR A 142 -13.36 13.65 17.92
N VAL A 143 -12.10 14.10 17.87
CA VAL A 143 -11.12 13.82 18.92
C VAL A 143 -11.56 14.40 20.25
N ALA A 144 -12.04 15.66 20.27
CA ALA A 144 -12.54 16.31 21.47
C ALA A 144 -13.76 15.59 22.06
N ALA A 145 -14.71 15.17 21.23
CA ALA A 145 -15.87 14.39 21.64
C ALA A 145 -15.48 13.03 22.25
N LEU A 146 -14.54 12.31 21.61
CA LEU A 146 -13.99 11.06 22.15
C LEU A 146 -13.26 11.27 23.48
N ALA A 147 -12.50 12.36 23.62
CA ALA A 147 -11.81 12.70 24.87
C ALA A 147 -12.82 12.97 26.00
N HIS A 148 -13.89 13.71 25.71
CA HIS A 148 -14.96 13.96 26.66
C HIS A 148 -15.67 12.65 27.04
N TYR A 149 -16.05 11.83 26.07
CA TYR A 149 -16.69 10.52 26.32
C TYR A 149 -15.83 9.61 27.20
N ARG A 150 -14.52 9.52 26.89
CA ARG A 150 -13.55 8.77 27.68
C ARG A 150 -13.52 9.24 29.14
N SER A 151 -13.37 10.56 29.32
CA SER A 151 -13.26 11.15 30.66
C SER A 151 -14.55 10.98 31.48
N ALA A 152 -15.71 11.19 30.87
CA ALA A 152 -17.01 11.06 31.52
C ALA A 152 -17.30 9.63 32.00
N ARG A 153 -16.68 8.62 31.37
CA ARG A 153 -16.85 7.21 31.73
C ARG A 153 -15.67 6.61 32.49
N GLY A 154 -14.66 7.40 32.83
CA GLY A 154 -13.49 6.94 33.57
C GLY A 154 -12.64 5.93 32.78
N LEU A 155 -12.68 5.95 31.44
CA LEU A 155 -11.92 5.05 30.61
C LEU A 155 -10.46 5.51 30.46
N LEU A 156 -9.52 4.54 30.50
CA LEU A 156 -8.10 4.85 30.57
C LEU A 156 -7.47 5.17 29.21
N SER A 157 -8.06 4.67 28.11
CA SER A 157 -7.51 4.85 26.75
C SER A 157 -8.59 5.23 25.73
N PHE A 158 -8.20 5.78 24.59
CA PHE A 158 -9.11 5.98 23.46
C PHE A 158 -9.58 4.65 22.87
N ASP A 159 -8.75 3.62 22.90
CA ASP A 159 -9.12 2.27 22.48
C ASP A 159 -10.33 1.74 23.27
N GLN A 160 -10.29 1.85 24.62
CA GLN A 160 -11.44 1.50 25.45
C GLN A 160 -12.69 2.33 25.13
N ALA A 161 -12.52 3.61 24.82
CA ALA A 161 -13.65 4.48 24.48
C ALA A 161 -14.29 4.06 23.15
N ILE A 162 -13.49 3.78 22.14
CA ILE A 162 -13.96 3.33 20.83
C ILE A 162 -14.61 1.94 20.93
N THR A 163 -13.98 1.01 21.65
CA THR A 163 -14.54 -0.33 21.89
C THR A 163 -15.90 -0.27 22.57
N ALA A 164 -16.06 0.60 23.57
CA ALA A 164 -17.33 0.78 24.24
C ALA A 164 -18.42 1.35 23.32
N LEU A 165 -18.08 2.29 22.45
CA LEU A 165 -18.99 2.85 21.45
C LEU A 165 -19.41 1.80 20.41
N LEU A 166 -18.47 1.01 19.91
CA LEU A 166 -18.75 -0.05 18.93
C LEU A 166 -19.64 -1.15 19.53
N SER A 167 -19.41 -1.52 20.79
CA SER A 167 -20.24 -2.49 21.48
C SER A 167 -21.67 -2.00 21.66
N ALA A 168 -21.87 -0.74 22.06
CA ALA A 168 -23.19 -0.14 22.19
C ALA A 168 -23.94 -0.08 20.84
N ALA A 169 -23.26 0.33 19.78
CA ALA A 169 -23.85 0.36 18.43
C ALA A 169 -24.25 -1.03 17.92
N SER A 170 -23.52 -2.08 18.31
CA SER A 170 -23.84 -3.46 17.92
C SER A 170 -25.07 -4.03 18.67
N GLU A 171 -25.39 -3.50 19.84
CA GLU A 171 -26.61 -3.87 20.61
C GLU A 171 -27.86 -3.19 20.06
N ASP A 172 -27.73 -1.97 19.54
CA ASP A 172 -28.86 -1.22 18.96
C ASP A 172 -29.33 -1.78 17.58
N VAL A 173 -28.55 -2.63 16.93
CA VAL A 173 -28.87 -3.24 15.61
C VAL A 173 -29.56 -4.62 15.77
N ARG A 174 -29.74 -5.14 16.98
CA ARG A 174 -30.46 -6.39 17.26
C ARG A 174 -31.88 -6.14 17.70
#